data_12df88556bab36b0696c567784482b20
#
_entry.id   12df88556bab36b0696c567784482b20
#
_cell.length_a   1.000
_cell.length_b   1.000
_cell.length_c   1.000
_cell.angle_alpha   90.00
_cell.angle_beta   90.00
_cell.angle_gamma   90.00
#
_symmetry.space_group_name_H-M   'P 1'
#
loop_
_entity.id
_entity.type
_entity.pdbx_description
1 polymer ?
#
loop_
_entity_poly.entity_id
_entity_poly.type
_entity_poly.pdbx_seq_one_letter_code
_entity_poly.pdbx_strand_id
1 'polypeptide(L)'
;MTYTQHYDSPLGGILLAADEEGLTGLWFDGQKYFARTLPKEYAESETPVLCEAKRWLDIYFSGREPDFTPPLHPVGSAFQQAVWALLLEIPCGETTTYGTLARKLAEKQGLTHMSAQAVGGAVGHNDISLIIPCHRVVGANGSLTGYAGGVDKKIKLLELERADMKSFFVPKKGTAQ
;
A
#
# COMPACT_ATOMS: atom_id res chain seq x y z
N MET A 1 -2.70 21.80 8.33
CA MET A 1 -1.46 21.91 7.54
C MET A 1 -0.89 20.51 7.25
N THR A 2 -0.36 20.31 6.06
CA THR A 2 0.29 19.06 5.69
C THR A 2 1.80 19.27 5.68
N TYR A 3 2.52 18.30 6.22
CA TYR A 3 3.97 18.32 6.29
C TYR A 3 4.53 17.13 5.53
N THR A 4 5.71 17.29 4.94
CA THR A 4 6.37 16.25 4.14
C THR A 4 7.79 16.00 4.59
N GLN A 5 8.27 14.79 4.30
CA GLN A 5 9.66 14.38 4.47
C GLN A 5 10.02 13.40 3.36
N HIS A 6 11.25 13.43 2.93
CA HIS A 6 11.78 12.42 2.01
C HIS A 6 12.47 11.30 2.80
N TYR A 7 12.43 10.10 2.22
CA TYR A 7 13.08 8.93 2.79
C TYR A 7 13.76 8.15 1.67
N ASP A 8 15.04 7.85 1.85
CA ASP A 8 15.81 7.07 0.87
C ASP A 8 15.76 5.59 1.23
N SER A 9 15.02 4.80 0.46
CA SER A 9 14.90 3.38 0.70
C SER A 9 15.80 2.58 -0.27
N PRO A 10 16.05 1.28 0.04
CA PRO A 10 16.74 0.41 -0.91
C PRO A 10 16.05 0.26 -2.26
N LEU A 11 14.76 0.58 -2.34
CA LEU A 11 13.98 0.51 -3.58
C LEU A 11 13.76 1.87 -4.22
N GLY A 12 14.45 2.90 -3.75
CA GLY A 12 14.34 4.26 -4.29
C GLY A 12 13.76 5.24 -3.28
N GLY A 13 13.64 6.49 -3.69
CA GLY A 13 13.14 7.55 -2.84
C GLY A 13 11.66 7.41 -2.54
N ILE A 14 11.27 7.84 -1.35
CA ILE A 14 9.88 7.84 -0.88
C ILE A 14 9.56 9.24 -0.39
N LEU A 15 8.37 9.74 -0.77
CA LEU A 15 7.81 10.95 -0.21
C LEU A 15 6.78 10.57 0.85
N LEU A 16 6.95 11.12 2.05
CA LEU A 16 6.01 10.95 3.16
C LEU A 16 5.23 12.25 3.36
N ALA A 17 3.94 12.13 3.64
CA ALA A 17 3.10 13.27 3.98
C ALA A 17 2.21 12.93 5.17
N ALA A 18 1.99 13.92 6.04
CA ALA A 18 1.15 13.78 7.21
C ALA A 18 0.49 15.10 7.57
N ASP A 19 -0.69 15.01 8.15
CA ASP A 19 -1.36 16.15 8.78
C ASP A 19 -1.37 15.95 10.30
N GLU A 20 -2.22 16.70 11.02
CA GLU A 20 -2.32 16.62 12.47
C GLU A 20 -2.93 15.30 12.96
N GLU A 21 -3.68 14.61 12.11
CA GLU A 21 -4.36 13.36 12.48
C GLU A 21 -3.53 12.12 12.20
N GLY A 22 -2.68 12.18 11.17
CA GLY A 22 -1.86 11.02 10.85
C GLY A 22 -1.23 11.10 9.47
N LEU A 23 -0.64 9.99 9.07
CA LEU A 23 0.01 9.84 7.76
C LEU A 23 -1.05 9.85 6.67
N THR A 24 -0.87 10.72 5.68
CA THR A 24 -1.80 10.84 4.54
C THR A 24 -1.21 10.29 3.25
N GLY A 25 0.11 10.13 3.18
CA GLY A 25 0.75 9.62 1.98
C GLY A 25 2.10 8.99 2.24
N LEU A 26 2.38 7.96 1.46
CA LEU A 26 3.68 7.31 1.35
C LEU A 26 3.76 6.82 -0.08
N TRP A 27 4.53 7.53 -0.88
CA TRP A 27 4.64 7.24 -2.32
C TRP A 27 6.09 7.04 -2.72
N PHE A 28 6.33 5.99 -3.52
CA PHE A 28 7.62 5.89 -4.21
C PHE A 28 7.73 6.96 -5.28
N ASP A 29 8.93 7.54 -5.43
CA ASP A 29 9.16 8.50 -6.51
C ASP A 29 8.82 7.86 -7.86
N GLY A 30 8.10 8.60 -8.69
CA GLY A 30 7.71 8.14 -10.02
C GLY A 30 6.58 7.14 -10.09
N GLN A 31 5.98 6.75 -8.96
CA GLN A 31 4.88 5.80 -9.01
C GLN A 31 3.61 6.40 -9.62
N LYS A 32 2.72 5.53 -10.08
CA LYS A 32 1.40 5.92 -10.54
C LYS A 32 0.64 6.62 -9.41
N TYR A 33 -0.04 7.72 -9.72
CA TYR A 33 -0.78 8.56 -8.76
C TYR A 33 0.12 9.18 -7.68
N PHE A 34 1.39 9.44 -8.00
CA PHE A 34 2.33 10.05 -7.07
C PHE A 34 1.77 11.34 -6.47
N ALA A 35 1.83 11.46 -5.15
CA ALA A 35 1.42 12.65 -4.39
C ALA A 35 -0.01 13.13 -4.69
N ARG A 36 -0.90 12.20 -5.07
CA ARG A 36 -2.27 12.52 -5.49
C ARG A 36 -3.04 13.33 -4.45
N THR A 37 -2.86 13.03 -3.17
CA THR A 37 -3.60 13.68 -2.08
C THR A 37 -2.83 14.81 -1.42
N LEU A 38 -1.63 15.14 -1.94
CA LEU A 38 -0.84 16.22 -1.38
C LEU A 38 -1.49 17.56 -1.75
N PRO A 39 -1.83 18.42 -0.78
CA PRO A 39 -2.41 19.72 -1.09
C PRO A 39 -1.38 20.65 -1.73
N LYS A 40 -1.87 21.75 -2.33
CA LYS A 40 -0.97 22.74 -2.94
C LYS A 40 -0.05 23.38 -1.92
N GLU A 41 -0.54 23.61 -0.73
CA GLU A 41 0.24 24.22 0.35
C GLU A 41 0.64 23.14 1.35
N TYR A 42 1.93 22.94 1.49
CA TYR A 42 2.50 22.04 2.47
C TYR A 42 3.88 22.55 2.85
N ALA A 43 4.40 22.06 3.95
CA ALA A 43 5.72 22.46 4.42
C ALA A 43 6.59 21.23 4.62
N GLU A 44 7.86 21.32 4.22
CA GLU A 44 8.84 20.29 4.53
C GLU A 44 9.28 20.49 5.98
N SER A 45 8.91 19.55 6.83
CA SER A 45 9.21 19.64 8.26
C SER A 45 9.04 18.29 8.91
N GLU A 46 9.82 18.03 9.92
CA GLU A 46 9.66 16.85 10.75
C GLU A 46 8.48 17.02 11.70
N THR A 47 7.70 15.96 11.84
CA THR A 47 6.61 15.88 12.83
C THR A 47 6.68 14.52 13.53
N PRO A 48 6.03 14.37 14.69
CA PRO A 48 6.03 13.06 15.36
C PRO A 48 5.53 11.93 14.48
N VAL A 49 4.48 12.16 13.69
CA VAL A 49 3.93 11.13 12.78
C VAL A 49 4.97 10.76 11.72
N LEU A 50 5.63 11.75 11.12
CA LEU A 50 6.63 11.49 10.09
C LEU A 50 7.86 10.78 10.65
N CYS A 51 8.27 11.12 11.88
CA CYS A 51 9.35 10.40 12.56
C CYS A 51 8.98 8.93 12.80
N GLU A 52 7.75 8.66 13.23
CA GLU A 52 7.28 7.28 13.40
C GLU A 52 7.25 6.52 12.08
N ALA A 53 6.80 7.17 11.00
CA ALA A 53 6.78 6.55 9.69
C ALA A 53 8.19 6.18 9.21
N LYS A 54 9.16 7.07 9.42
CA LYS A 54 10.57 6.78 9.08
C LYS A 54 11.11 5.61 9.90
N ARG A 55 10.79 5.56 11.19
CA ARG A 55 11.22 4.46 12.05
C ARG A 55 10.59 3.14 11.58
N TRP A 56 9.31 3.17 11.19
CA TRP A 56 8.63 2.02 10.63
C TRP A 56 9.37 1.52 9.38
N LEU A 57 9.73 2.44 8.48
CA LEU A 57 10.44 2.10 7.26
C LEU A 57 11.84 1.53 7.54
N ASP A 58 12.56 2.09 8.50
CA ASP A 58 13.87 1.57 8.89
C ASP A 58 13.78 0.12 9.34
N ILE A 59 12.80 -0.21 10.17
CA ILE A 59 12.58 -1.57 10.65
C ILE A 59 12.17 -2.48 9.49
N TYR A 60 11.23 -2.03 8.68
CA TYR A 60 10.72 -2.80 7.55
C TYR A 60 11.83 -3.18 6.57
N PHE A 61 12.63 -2.20 6.14
CA PHE A 61 13.70 -2.45 5.17
C PHE A 61 14.91 -3.16 5.78
N SER A 62 14.95 -3.34 7.09
CA SER A 62 15.94 -4.21 7.72
C SER A 62 15.57 -5.68 7.61
N GLY A 63 14.42 -6.01 7.06
CA GLY A 63 13.93 -7.38 6.93
C GLY A 63 13.11 -7.84 8.12
N ARG A 64 12.76 -6.95 9.04
CA ARG A 64 11.91 -7.27 10.19
C ARG A 64 10.52 -6.68 10.03
N GLU A 65 9.55 -7.30 10.66
CA GLU A 65 8.18 -6.78 10.70
C GLU A 65 8.08 -5.74 11.81
N PRO A 66 7.71 -4.49 11.49
CA PRO A 66 7.46 -3.52 12.54
C PRO A 66 6.31 -3.96 13.45
N ASP A 67 6.46 -3.75 14.75
CA ASP A 67 5.46 -4.14 15.75
C ASP A 67 4.50 -3.01 16.12
N PHE A 68 4.51 -1.94 15.35
CA PHE A 68 3.61 -0.80 15.54
C PHE A 68 3.18 -0.25 14.18
N THR A 69 2.11 0.54 14.17
CA THR A 69 1.64 1.26 12.99
C THR A 69 1.57 2.74 13.36
N PRO A 70 2.19 3.64 12.57
CA PRO A 70 2.01 5.07 12.81
C PRO A 70 0.53 5.44 12.70
N PRO A 71 0.09 6.55 13.31
CA PRO A 71 -1.27 7.02 13.07
C PRO A 71 -1.51 7.23 11.58
N LEU A 72 -2.59 6.68 11.06
CA LEU A 72 -2.95 6.77 9.64
C LEU A 72 -4.17 7.65 9.46
N HIS A 73 -4.12 8.50 8.43
CA HIS A 73 -5.26 9.33 8.03
C HIS A 73 -5.43 9.24 6.51
N PRO A 74 -5.80 8.05 5.99
CA PRO A 74 -5.99 7.89 4.55
C PRO A 74 -7.18 8.71 4.07
N VAL A 75 -7.03 9.32 2.89
CA VAL A 75 -8.06 10.15 2.28
C VAL A 75 -8.67 9.39 1.11
N GLY A 76 -9.97 9.15 1.16
CA GLY A 76 -10.66 8.43 0.11
C GLY A 76 -12.14 8.22 0.43
N SER A 77 -12.85 7.60 -0.52
CA SER A 77 -14.27 7.28 -0.37
C SER A 77 -14.49 6.24 0.73
N ALA A 78 -15.75 6.08 1.15
CA ALA A 78 -16.10 5.05 2.13
C ALA A 78 -15.73 3.65 1.63
N PHE A 79 -15.93 3.40 0.33
CA PHE A 79 -15.56 2.12 -0.29
C PHE A 79 -14.06 1.90 -0.24
N GLN A 80 -13.26 2.90 -0.62
CA GLN A 80 -11.80 2.81 -0.57
C GLN A 80 -11.31 2.58 0.86
N GLN A 81 -11.87 3.30 1.83
CA GLN A 81 -11.51 3.13 3.24
C GLN A 81 -11.78 1.71 3.71
N ALA A 82 -12.90 1.12 3.31
CA ALA A 82 -13.26 -0.25 3.68
C ALA A 82 -12.27 -1.26 3.08
N VAL A 83 -11.86 -1.06 1.83
CA VAL A 83 -10.86 -1.93 1.18
C VAL A 83 -9.52 -1.80 1.88
N TRP A 84 -9.07 -0.58 2.15
CA TRP A 84 -7.78 -0.36 2.81
C TRP A 84 -7.73 -0.94 4.21
N ALA A 85 -8.85 -0.91 4.94
CA ALA A 85 -8.93 -1.55 6.25
C ALA A 85 -8.70 -3.06 6.15
N LEU A 86 -9.23 -3.70 5.10
CA LEU A 86 -8.97 -5.12 4.86
C LEU A 86 -7.50 -5.40 4.53
N LEU A 87 -6.86 -4.51 3.78
CA LEU A 87 -5.44 -4.67 3.46
C LEU A 87 -4.58 -4.71 4.73
N LEU A 88 -4.91 -3.89 5.72
CA LEU A 88 -4.17 -3.85 6.97
C LEU A 88 -4.25 -5.16 7.75
N GLU A 89 -5.20 -6.03 7.44
CA GLU A 89 -5.35 -7.34 8.08
C GLU A 89 -4.48 -8.43 7.45
N ILE A 90 -3.83 -8.16 6.32
CA ILE A 90 -2.98 -9.15 5.64
C ILE A 90 -1.63 -9.22 6.35
N PRO A 91 -1.27 -10.37 6.95
CA PRO A 91 0.01 -10.47 7.65
C PRO A 91 1.21 -10.34 6.73
N CYS A 92 2.33 -9.88 7.28
CA CYS A 92 3.61 -9.84 6.58
C CYS A 92 4.00 -11.26 6.16
N GLY A 93 4.45 -11.41 4.92
CA GLY A 93 4.81 -12.71 4.37
C GLY A 93 3.65 -13.50 3.76
N GLU A 94 2.43 -12.98 3.87
CA GLU A 94 1.25 -13.61 3.29
C GLU A 94 0.69 -12.75 2.16
N THR A 95 -0.11 -13.39 1.31
CA THR A 95 -0.76 -12.71 0.19
C THR A 95 -2.23 -13.11 0.15
N THR A 96 -3.02 -12.30 -0.54
CA THR A 96 -4.42 -12.60 -0.82
C THR A 96 -4.74 -12.22 -2.26
N THR A 97 -5.95 -12.51 -2.70
CA THR A 97 -6.38 -12.19 -4.06
C THR A 97 -7.47 -11.10 -4.04
N TYR A 98 -7.64 -10.43 -5.16
CA TYR A 98 -8.73 -9.44 -5.31
C TYR A 98 -10.10 -10.09 -5.09
N GLY A 99 -10.29 -11.31 -5.57
CA GLY A 99 -11.54 -12.05 -5.36
C GLY A 99 -11.81 -12.36 -3.89
N THR A 100 -10.77 -12.74 -3.15
CA THR A 100 -10.91 -13.03 -1.71
C THR A 100 -11.28 -11.75 -0.94
N LEU A 101 -10.62 -10.63 -1.28
CA LEU A 101 -10.96 -9.34 -0.66
C LEU A 101 -12.41 -8.94 -0.97
N ALA A 102 -12.84 -9.14 -2.22
CA ALA A 102 -14.20 -8.82 -2.62
C ALA A 102 -15.22 -9.64 -1.82
N ARG A 103 -14.98 -10.95 -1.62
CA ARG A 103 -15.84 -11.80 -0.81
C ARG A 103 -15.90 -11.34 0.64
N LYS A 104 -14.76 -11.02 1.24
CA LYS A 104 -14.69 -10.52 2.61
C LYS A 104 -15.45 -9.21 2.78
N LEU A 105 -15.30 -8.31 1.82
CA LEU A 105 -15.99 -7.02 1.87
C LEU A 105 -17.51 -7.20 1.73
N ALA A 106 -17.95 -8.07 0.82
CA ALA A 106 -19.37 -8.40 0.66
C ALA A 106 -19.95 -8.94 1.95
N GLU A 107 -19.27 -9.87 2.61
CA GLU A 107 -19.71 -10.43 3.90
C GLU A 107 -19.84 -9.34 4.96
N LYS A 108 -18.85 -8.45 5.08
CA LYS A 108 -18.88 -7.37 6.08
C LYS A 108 -20.02 -6.39 5.84
N GLN A 109 -20.39 -6.17 4.58
CA GLN A 109 -21.44 -5.23 4.21
C GLN A 109 -22.80 -5.87 4.02
N GLY A 110 -22.93 -7.17 4.26
CA GLY A 110 -24.18 -7.90 4.11
C GLY A 110 -24.66 -8.01 2.67
N LEU A 111 -23.72 -7.99 1.71
CA LEU A 111 -24.01 -8.08 0.28
C LEU A 111 -23.78 -9.51 -0.21
N THR A 112 -24.50 -9.90 -1.26
CA THR A 112 -24.32 -11.23 -1.87
C THR A 112 -23.16 -11.27 -2.85
N HIS A 113 -22.74 -10.10 -3.36
CA HIS A 113 -21.68 -9.99 -4.36
C HIS A 113 -20.94 -8.66 -4.24
N MET A 114 -19.64 -8.70 -4.57
CA MET A 114 -18.81 -7.53 -4.68
C MET A 114 -17.85 -7.72 -5.86
N SER A 115 -17.72 -6.69 -6.68
CA SER A 115 -16.85 -6.74 -7.87
C SER A 115 -15.37 -6.77 -7.46
N ALA A 116 -14.66 -7.81 -7.90
CA ALA A 116 -13.20 -7.88 -7.71
C ALA A 116 -12.49 -6.76 -8.46
N GLN A 117 -13.03 -6.32 -9.61
CA GLN A 117 -12.47 -5.20 -10.36
C GLN A 117 -12.59 -3.89 -9.60
N ALA A 118 -13.73 -3.64 -8.96
CA ALA A 118 -13.92 -2.44 -8.15
C ALA A 118 -12.95 -2.44 -6.94
N VAL A 119 -12.78 -3.59 -6.30
CA VAL A 119 -11.82 -3.75 -5.21
C VAL A 119 -10.40 -3.50 -5.71
N GLY A 120 -10.06 -4.04 -6.89
CA GLY A 120 -8.75 -3.80 -7.51
C GLY A 120 -8.47 -2.33 -7.75
N GLY A 121 -9.48 -1.58 -8.18
CA GLY A 121 -9.36 -0.13 -8.34
C GLY A 121 -9.03 0.58 -7.04
N ALA A 122 -9.71 0.20 -5.95
CA ALA A 122 -9.45 0.78 -4.64
C ALA A 122 -8.05 0.40 -4.12
N VAL A 123 -7.63 -0.85 -4.34
CA VAL A 123 -6.28 -1.30 -3.98
C VAL A 123 -5.23 -0.47 -4.72
N GLY A 124 -5.45 -0.23 -6.02
CA GLY A 124 -4.50 0.54 -6.84
C GLY A 124 -4.41 2.01 -6.50
N HIS A 125 -5.42 2.57 -5.83
CA HIS A 125 -5.45 3.98 -5.42
C HIS A 125 -5.02 4.19 -3.97
N ASN A 126 -4.37 3.20 -3.36
CA ASN A 126 -3.82 3.34 -2.02
C ASN A 126 -2.69 4.38 -2.01
N ASP A 127 -2.85 5.45 -1.25
CA ASP A 127 -1.85 6.52 -1.14
C ASP A 127 -0.84 6.28 -0.03
N ILE A 128 -0.98 5.22 0.76
CA ILE A 128 -0.04 4.91 1.84
C ILE A 128 0.56 3.54 1.58
N SER A 129 1.43 3.48 0.59
CA SER A 129 2.10 2.23 0.20
C SER A 129 2.88 1.63 1.38
N LEU A 130 3.14 0.36 1.34
CA LEU A 130 3.88 -0.42 2.33
C LEU A 130 3.16 -0.62 3.65
N ILE A 131 2.79 0.45 4.35
CA ILE A 131 2.09 0.37 5.64
C ILE A 131 0.69 -0.19 5.42
N ILE A 132 -0.03 0.35 4.42
CA ILE A 132 -1.25 -0.31 3.92
C ILE A 132 -0.80 -1.22 2.78
N PRO A 133 -0.70 -2.54 3.00
CA PRO A 133 0.13 -3.41 2.16
C PRO A 133 -0.55 -3.88 0.88
N CYS A 134 -0.82 -2.96 -0.04
CA CYS A 134 -1.44 -3.30 -1.32
C CYS A 134 -0.58 -4.24 -2.18
N HIS A 135 0.72 -4.30 -1.93
CA HIS A 135 1.62 -5.23 -2.62
C HIS A 135 1.34 -6.70 -2.28
N ARG A 136 0.60 -6.97 -1.21
CA ARG A 136 0.23 -8.34 -0.79
C ARG A 136 -1.00 -8.88 -1.50
N VAL A 137 -1.54 -8.13 -2.47
CA VAL A 137 -2.70 -8.60 -3.26
C VAL A 137 -2.22 -9.03 -4.63
N VAL A 138 -2.60 -10.24 -5.02
CA VAL A 138 -2.20 -10.84 -6.31
C VAL A 138 -3.43 -11.31 -7.07
N GLY A 139 -3.26 -11.59 -8.38
CA GLY A 139 -4.33 -12.18 -9.18
C GLY A 139 -4.66 -13.59 -8.75
N ALA A 140 -5.86 -14.07 -9.09
CA ALA A 140 -6.37 -15.37 -8.64
C ALA A 140 -5.48 -16.55 -8.99
N ASN A 141 -4.72 -16.44 -10.08
CA ASN A 141 -3.83 -17.49 -10.56
C ASN A 141 -2.34 -17.25 -10.20
N GLY A 142 -2.08 -16.30 -9.30
CA GLY A 142 -0.71 -15.93 -8.92
C GLY A 142 -0.09 -14.84 -9.77
N SER A 143 -0.88 -14.15 -10.59
CA SER A 143 -0.40 -13.06 -11.45
C SER A 143 0.01 -11.84 -10.62
N LEU A 144 1.24 -11.38 -10.84
CA LEU A 144 1.77 -10.19 -10.18
C LEU A 144 1.49 -8.97 -11.05
N THR A 145 0.38 -8.30 -10.80
CA THR A 145 -0.06 -7.11 -11.55
C THR A 145 -0.53 -6.02 -10.61
N GLY A 146 -0.70 -4.83 -11.15
CA GLY A 146 -1.50 -3.78 -10.51
C GLY A 146 -0.85 -3.06 -9.35
N TYR A 147 0.46 -3.04 -9.24
CA TYR A 147 1.12 -2.27 -8.20
C TYR A 147 1.52 -0.88 -8.72
N ALA A 148 1.10 0.18 -8.01
CA ALA A 148 1.39 1.56 -8.42
C ALA A 148 2.89 1.86 -8.51
N GLY A 149 3.69 1.23 -7.64
CA GLY A 149 5.15 1.37 -7.66
C GLY A 149 5.85 0.55 -8.74
N GLY A 150 5.10 -0.27 -9.47
CA GLY A 150 5.65 -1.16 -10.51
C GLY A 150 5.87 -2.59 -10.00
N VAL A 151 5.78 -3.53 -10.94
CA VAL A 151 5.87 -4.96 -10.62
C VAL A 151 7.23 -5.32 -10.01
N ASP A 152 8.30 -4.70 -10.46
CA ASP A 152 9.64 -4.98 -9.92
C ASP A 152 9.71 -4.71 -8.42
N LYS A 153 9.14 -3.60 -7.97
CA LYS A 153 9.09 -3.29 -6.54
C LYS A 153 8.19 -4.25 -5.79
N LYS A 154 7.05 -4.62 -6.39
CA LYS A 154 6.13 -5.60 -5.79
C LYS A 154 6.84 -6.93 -5.50
N ILE A 155 7.60 -7.42 -6.48
CA ILE A 155 8.39 -8.65 -6.32
C ILE A 155 9.39 -8.51 -5.18
N LYS A 156 10.16 -7.41 -5.17
CA LYS A 156 11.19 -7.19 -4.15
C LYS A 156 10.59 -7.06 -2.75
N LEU A 157 9.43 -6.44 -2.62
CA LEU A 157 8.75 -6.32 -1.34
C LEU A 157 8.27 -7.68 -0.84
N LEU A 158 7.67 -8.49 -1.71
CA LEU A 158 7.23 -9.83 -1.33
C LEU A 158 8.43 -10.72 -0.95
N GLU A 159 9.54 -10.60 -1.68
CA GLU A 159 10.76 -11.33 -1.34
C GLU A 159 11.34 -10.88 0.00
N LEU A 160 11.35 -9.58 0.25
CA LEU A 160 11.80 -9.01 1.52
C LEU A 160 10.97 -9.55 2.70
N GLU A 161 9.67 -9.71 2.48
CA GLU A 161 8.76 -10.26 3.48
C GLU A 161 8.81 -11.79 3.55
N ARG A 162 9.62 -12.43 2.72
CA ARG A 162 9.77 -13.88 2.67
C ARG A 162 8.49 -14.62 2.29
N ALA A 163 7.67 -14.00 1.44
CA ALA A 163 6.49 -14.66 0.88
C ALA A 163 6.92 -15.82 -0.04
N ASP A 164 6.06 -16.83 -0.12
CA ASP A 164 6.32 -17.95 -1.04
C ASP A 164 6.01 -17.50 -2.46
N MET A 165 7.09 -17.37 -3.27
CA MET A 165 6.99 -16.84 -4.63
C MET A 165 6.80 -17.92 -5.71
N LYS A 166 6.72 -19.19 -5.33
CA LYS A 166 6.75 -20.32 -6.28
C LYS A 166 5.59 -20.30 -7.29
N SER A 167 4.41 -19.87 -6.86
CA SER A 167 3.22 -19.87 -7.71
C SER A 167 2.97 -18.53 -8.40
N PHE A 168 3.87 -17.56 -8.22
CA PHE A 168 3.68 -16.21 -8.77
C PHE A 168 4.42 -16.05 -10.09
N PHE A 169 3.86 -15.23 -10.97
CA PHE A 169 4.47 -14.93 -12.26
C PHE A 169 4.07 -13.53 -12.72
N VAL A 170 4.90 -12.97 -13.60
CA VAL A 170 4.61 -11.67 -14.24
C VAL A 170 3.97 -11.97 -15.59
N PRO A 171 2.77 -11.42 -15.88
CA PRO A 171 2.15 -11.62 -17.19
C PRO A 171 3.02 -11.08 -18.32
N LYS A 172 3.04 -11.79 -19.45
CA LYS A 172 3.85 -11.39 -20.61
C LYS A 172 3.34 -10.13 -21.30
N LYS A 173 2.06 -9.84 -21.19
CA LYS A 173 1.48 -8.62 -21.77
C LYS A 173 1.31 -7.60 -20.67
N GLY A 174 1.69 -6.36 -20.98
CA GLY A 174 1.75 -5.29 -20.00
C GLY A 174 0.41 -4.82 -19.47
N THR A 175 -0.26 -5.67 -18.73
CA THR A 175 -1.41 -5.29 -17.93
C THR A 175 -0.99 -4.97 -16.50
N ALA A 176 0.26 -5.20 -16.19
CA ALA A 176 0.86 -4.85 -14.91
C ALA A 176 0.91 -3.34 -14.83
N GLN A 177 0.81 -2.71 -13.77
CA GLN A 177 0.89 -1.29 -13.47
C GLN A 177 -0.39 -0.75 -12.89
#